data_5cebbfbf4ed6b0035a6995562a8c6b64
#
_entry.id   5cebbfbf4ed6b0035a6995562a8c6b64
#
_cell.length_a   1.000
_cell.length_b   1.000
_cell.length_c   1.000
_cell.angle_alpha   90.00
_cell.angle_beta   90.00
_cell.angle_gamma   90.00
#
_symmetry.space_group_name_H-M   'P 1'
#
loop_
_entity.id
_entity.type
_entity.pdbx_description
1 polymer ?
#
loop_
_entity_poly.entity_id
_entity_poly.type
_entity_poly.pdbx_seq_one_letter_code
_entity_poly.pdbx_strand_id
1 'polypeptide(L)'
;GLVGSEMCIRDRYEIEALSLHEAMPGHHLQIAYTMELDLPNFRKYGGYTAFVEGWGLYAESLGEDLGMYKDPYSKFGQLTYEMWRAVRLVVDTGMHYKGWSRQQAIEYFLDNAAKTKQDVINEIDRYINWPGQALAYKIGELKIKELRAISENKLGDEFDIKEFHHEVLRHGGIPLYVLEENINSWINQQIN
;
A
#
# COMPACT_ATOMS: atom_id res chain seq x y z
N GLY A 1 -17.69 16.62 -27.37
CA GLY A 1 -17.73 17.36 -26.15
C GLY A 1 -18.14 16.66 -24.87
N LEU A 2 -18.88 15.54 -24.87
CA LEU A 2 -19.39 14.93 -23.62
C LEU A 2 -18.46 13.87 -23.01
N VAL A 3 -17.51 13.37 -23.78
CA VAL A 3 -16.59 12.31 -23.32
C VAL A 3 -15.57 12.80 -22.27
N GLY A 4 -15.20 14.07 -22.28
CA GLY A 4 -14.25 14.64 -21.33
C GLY A 4 -14.81 14.90 -19.93
N SER A 5 -16.09 15.25 -19.80
CA SER A 5 -16.69 15.58 -18.49
C SER A 5 -17.08 14.33 -17.69
N GLU A 6 -17.50 13.24 -18.34
CA GLU A 6 -17.80 11.99 -17.67
C GLU A 6 -16.57 11.26 -17.17
N MET A 7 -15.45 11.32 -17.91
CA MET A 7 -14.17 10.80 -17.44
C MET A 7 -13.69 11.54 -16.19
N CYS A 8 -13.76 12.88 -16.17
CA CYS A 8 -13.37 13.68 -15.00
C CYS A 8 -14.25 13.43 -13.75
N ILE A 9 -15.49 13.01 -13.91
CA ILE A 9 -16.38 12.71 -12.76
C ILE A 9 -16.10 11.30 -12.23
N ARG A 10 -15.79 10.34 -13.11
CA ARG A 10 -15.53 8.94 -12.71
C ARG A 10 -14.26 8.78 -11.90
N ASP A 11 -13.24 9.58 -12.18
CA ASP A 11 -11.94 9.45 -11.52
C ASP A 11 -11.82 10.29 -10.23
N ARG A 12 -12.78 11.18 -9.96
CA ARG A 12 -12.73 12.08 -8.79
C ARG A 12 -12.74 11.36 -7.45
N TYR A 13 -13.44 10.26 -7.34
CA TYR A 13 -13.54 9.51 -6.10
C TYR A 13 -12.26 8.74 -5.72
N GLU A 14 -11.32 8.60 -6.64
CA GLU A 14 -10.02 7.98 -6.41
C GLU A 14 -8.91 9.00 -6.07
N ILE A 15 -9.17 10.31 -6.22
CA ILE A 15 -8.15 11.36 -6.08
C ILE A 15 -7.52 11.37 -4.69
N GLU A 16 -8.33 11.30 -3.64
CA GLU A 16 -7.82 11.31 -2.27
C GLU A 16 -6.93 10.10 -2.00
N ALA A 17 -7.39 8.90 -2.34
CA ALA A 17 -6.61 7.68 -2.14
C ALA A 17 -5.30 7.72 -2.94
N LEU A 18 -5.35 8.12 -4.21
CA LEU A 18 -4.16 8.26 -5.05
C LEU A 18 -3.20 9.32 -4.51
N SER A 19 -3.71 10.45 -4.06
CA SER A 19 -2.90 11.53 -3.48
C SER A 19 -2.19 11.09 -2.20
N LEU A 20 -2.86 10.33 -1.35
CA LEU A 20 -2.28 9.76 -0.14
C LEU A 20 -1.20 8.72 -0.48
N HIS A 21 -1.41 7.92 -1.53
CA HIS A 21 -0.45 6.92 -1.99
C HIS A 21 0.82 7.54 -2.56
N GLU A 22 0.65 8.46 -3.52
CA GLU A 22 1.77 9.00 -4.30
C GLU A 22 2.46 10.20 -3.62
N ALA A 23 1.71 11.05 -2.92
CA ALA A 23 2.25 12.27 -2.33
C ALA A 23 2.49 12.13 -0.82
N MET A 24 1.61 12.71 -0.01
CA MET A 24 1.73 12.80 1.44
C MET A 24 0.56 12.11 2.13
N PRO A 25 0.79 11.14 3.03
CA PRO A 25 2.08 10.69 3.57
C PRO A 25 2.75 9.53 2.82
N GLY A 26 2.37 9.24 1.58
CA GLY A 26 2.82 8.09 0.79
C GLY A 26 4.24 8.18 0.24
N HIS A 27 4.41 7.80 -1.03
CA HIS A 27 5.72 7.62 -1.66
C HIS A 27 6.62 8.86 -1.62
N HIS A 28 6.06 10.04 -1.88
CA HIS A 28 6.87 11.27 -1.87
C HIS A 28 7.50 11.52 -0.50
N LEU A 29 6.72 11.41 0.58
CA LEU A 29 7.25 11.55 1.94
C LEU A 29 8.29 10.48 2.24
N GLN A 30 7.99 9.21 1.99
CA GLN A 30 8.86 8.08 2.26
C GLN A 30 10.22 8.20 1.55
N ILE A 31 10.20 8.56 0.27
CA ILE A 31 11.42 8.70 -0.54
C ILE A 31 12.21 9.92 -0.08
N ALA A 32 11.58 11.09 0.08
CA ALA A 32 12.24 12.30 0.54
C ALA A 32 12.89 12.09 1.92
N TYR A 33 12.17 11.48 2.85
CA TYR A 33 12.70 11.12 4.17
C TYR A 33 13.92 10.21 4.08
N THR A 34 13.85 9.14 3.26
CA THR A 34 14.98 8.22 3.04
C THR A 34 16.21 8.92 2.48
N MET A 35 16.03 9.91 1.59
CA MET A 35 17.14 10.66 0.99
C MET A 35 17.86 11.57 2.01
N GLU A 36 17.18 12.03 3.04
CA GLU A 36 17.74 12.86 4.12
C GLU A 36 18.48 12.05 5.19
N LEU A 37 18.19 10.74 5.30
CA LEU A 37 18.86 9.87 6.27
C LEU A 37 20.36 9.71 5.97
N ASP A 38 21.16 9.54 7.01
CA ASP A 38 22.58 9.19 6.87
C ASP A 38 22.76 7.70 6.55
N LEU A 39 22.37 7.31 5.33
CA LEU A 39 22.45 5.96 4.83
C LEU A 39 23.43 5.87 3.64
N PRO A 40 24.10 4.74 3.44
CA PRO A 40 24.92 4.54 2.26
C PRO A 40 24.04 4.52 0.98
N ASN A 41 24.61 4.94 -0.14
CA ASN A 41 23.89 5.14 -1.39
C ASN A 41 23.06 3.91 -1.83
N PHE A 42 23.58 2.69 -1.67
CA PHE A 42 22.85 1.48 -2.05
C PHE A 42 21.54 1.30 -1.22
N ARG A 43 21.47 1.87 -0.03
CA ARG A 43 20.26 1.89 0.81
C ARG A 43 19.31 3.03 0.43
N LYS A 44 19.83 4.19 0.02
CA LYS A 44 19.02 5.34 -0.41
C LYS A 44 18.34 5.08 -1.75
N TYR A 45 19.06 4.48 -2.70
CA TYR A 45 18.57 4.24 -4.07
C TYR A 45 18.08 2.82 -4.31
N GLY A 46 18.35 1.89 -3.41
CA GLY A 46 17.76 0.55 -3.39
C GLY A 46 16.50 0.53 -2.55
N GLY A 47 15.69 -0.50 -2.71
CA GLY A 47 14.48 -0.65 -1.91
C GLY A 47 13.92 -2.06 -1.96
N TYR A 48 13.09 -2.35 -0.99
CA TYR A 48 12.30 -3.58 -0.94
C TYR A 48 10.87 -3.25 -1.34
N THR A 49 10.43 -3.77 -2.47
CA THR A 49 9.13 -3.42 -3.09
C THR A 49 7.97 -3.60 -2.11
N ALA A 50 7.99 -4.67 -1.29
CA ALA A 50 6.95 -4.90 -0.29
C ALA A 50 6.91 -3.84 0.82
N PHE A 51 8.05 -3.24 1.17
CA PHE A 51 8.09 -2.10 2.09
C PHE A 51 7.54 -0.84 1.42
N VAL A 52 8.04 -0.52 0.23
CA VAL A 52 7.71 0.72 -0.48
C VAL A 52 6.22 0.76 -0.84
N GLU A 53 5.73 -0.26 -1.53
CA GLU A 53 4.32 -0.34 -1.94
C GLU A 53 3.39 -0.60 -0.77
N GLY A 54 3.87 -1.33 0.24
CA GLY A 54 3.15 -1.53 1.49
C GLY A 54 2.92 -0.24 2.24
N TRP A 55 3.93 0.63 2.30
CA TRP A 55 3.78 1.98 2.86
C TRP A 55 2.78 2.81 2.07
N GLY A 56 2.87 2.83 0.73
CA GLY A 56 1.93 3.56 -0.13
C GLY A 56 0.48 3.14 0.12
N LEU A 57 0.21 1.83 0.17
CA LEU A 57 -1.14 1.32 0.43
C LEU A 57 -1.58 1.57 1.89
N TYR A 58 -0.68 1.48 2.85
CA TYR A 58 -0.95 1.86 4.24
C TYR A 58 -1.29 3.34 4.36
N ALA A 59 -0.58 4.22 3.63
CA ALA A 59 -0.84 5.65 3.58
C ALA A 59 -2.26 5.98 3.09
N GLU A 60 -2.80 5.22 2.13
CA GLU A 60 -4.20 5.37 1.72
C GLU A 60 -5.17 5.18 2.90
N SER A 61 -4.90 4.23 3.80
CA SER A 61 -5.75 3.98 4.96
C SER A 61 -5.67 5.08 6.02
N LEU A 62 -4.57 5.83 6.10
CA LEU A 62 -4.42 6.98 7.00
C LEU A 62 -5.36 8.15 6.66
N GLY A 63 -5.95 8.15 5.46
CA GLY A 63 -6.97 9.13 5.10
C GLY A 63 -8.17 9.16 6.04
N GLU A 64 -8.47 8.05 6.75
CA GLU A 64 -9.46 8.02 7.82
C GLU A 64 -9.00 8.80 9.05
N ASP A 65 -7.78 8.51 9.54
CA ASP A 65 -7.18 9.19 10.68
C ASP A 65 -7.03 10.70 10.42
N LEU A 66 -6.77 11.07 9.16
CA LEU A 66 -6.64 12.46 8.70
C LEU A 66 -7.99 13.14 8.38
N GLY A 67 -9.12 12.43 8.43
CA GLY A 67 -10.43 12.95 8.11
C GLY A 67 -10.60 13.38 6.65
N MET A 68 -9.91 12.74 5.71
CA MET A 68 -9.94 13.08 4.28
C MET A 68 -11.11 12.46 3.54
N TYR A 69 -11.53 11.24 3.89
CA TYR A 69 -12.65 10.56 3.25
C TYR A 69 -14.00 11.06 3.81
N LYS A 70 -14.37 12.31 3.44
CA LYS A 70 -15.52 13.03 4.00
C LYS A 70 -16.86 12.61 3.41
N ASP A 71 -16.86 11.98 2.25
CA ASP A 71 -18.07 11.57 1.57
C ASP A 71 -17.99 10.08 1.15
N PRO A 72 -19.16 9.44 0.90
CA PRO A 72 -19.20 8.04 0.54
C PRO A 72 -18.45 7.68 -0.75
N TYR A 73 -18.28 8.63 -1.67
CA TYR A 73 -17.60 8.38 -2.93
C TYR A 73 -16.09 8.31 -2.75
N SER A 74 -15.50 9.24 -1.99
CA SER A 74 -14.08 9.21 -1.68
C SER A 74 -13.71 7.96 -0.85
N LYS A 75 -14.58 7.56 0.09
CA LYS A 75 -14.42 6.29 0.81
C LYS A 75 -14.53 5.08 -0.12
N PHE A 76 -15.48 5.09 -1.04
CA PHE A 76 -15.59 4.04 -2.06
C PHE A 76 -14.33 3.96 -2.92
N GLY A 77 -13.74 5.10 -3.27
CA GLY A 77 -12.47 5.16 -4.01
C GLY A 77 -11.35 4.44 -3.28
N GLN A 78 -11.16 4.73 -2.00
CA GLN A 78 -10.17 4.06 -1.15
C GLN A 78 -10.43 2.55 -1.10
N LEU A 79 -11.67 2.11 -0.86
CA LEU A 79 -12.02 0.69 -0.82
C LEU A 79 -11.82 -0.02 -2.16
N THR A 80 -12.05 0.68 -3.28
CA THR A 80 -11.78 0.16 -4.62
C THR A 80 -10.29 -0.08 -4.83
N TYR A 81 -9.45 0.84 -4.38
CA TYR A 81 -8.00 0.69 -4.43
C TYR A 81 -7.51 -0.44 -3.52
N GLU A 82 -8.05 -0.55 -2.33
CA GLU A 82 -7.71 -1.62 -1.39
C GLU A 82 -8.12 -3.00 -1.93
N MET A 83 -9.35 -3.12 -2.46
CA MET A 83 -9.84 -4.37 -3.07
C MET A 83 -8.99 -4.75 -4.29
N TRP A 84 -8.64 -3.80 -5.12
CA TRP A 84 -7.75 -4.04 -6.25
C TRP A 84 -6.43 -4.71 -5.80
N ARG A 85 -5.78 -4.18 -4.74
CA ARG A 85 -4.54 -4.76 -4.21
C ARG A 85 -4.77 -6.12 -3.53
N ALA A 86 -5.93 -6.35 -2.94
CA ALA A 86 -6.30 -7.66 -2.40
C ALA A 86 -6.47 -8.71 -3.50
N VAL A 87 -7.16 -8.37 -4.60
CA VAL A 87 -7.34 -9.26 -5.76
C VAL A 87 -5.99 -9.65 -6.38
N ARG A 88 -5.01 -8.74 -6.39
CA ARG A 88 -3.65 -9.03 -6.87
C ARG A 88 -3.02 -10.25 -6.18
N LEU A 89 -3.24 -10.43 -4.87
CA LEU A 89 -2.72 -11.59 -4.13
C LEU A 89 -3.20 -12.91 -4.72
N VAL A 90 -4.45 -12.94 -5.18
CA VAL A 90 -5.08 -14.14 -5.72
C VAL A 90 -4.67 -14.38 -7.17
N VAL A 91 -4.77 -13.36 -8.03
CA VAL A 91 -4.52 -13.54 -9.46
C VAL A 91 -3.04 -13.76 -9.79
N ASP A 92 -2.12 -13.10 -9.09
CA ASP A 92 -0.68 -13.30 -9.28
C ASP A 92 -0.28 -14.73 -8.88
N THR A 93 -0.62 -15.15 -7.67
CA THR A 93 -0.37 -16.53 -7.22
C THR A 93 -1.16 -17.55 -8.02
N GLY A 94 -2.36 -17.20 -8.46
CA GLY A 94 -3.17 -18.02 -9.37
C GLY A 94 -2.43 -18.33 -10.66
N MET A 95 -1.92 -17.33 -11.34
CA MET A 95 -1.21 -17.51 -12.61
C MET A 95 0.16 -18.15 -12.43
N HIS A 96 0.99 -17.65 -11.51
CA HIS A 96 2.40 -18.06 -11.43
C HIS A 96 2.65 -19.33 -10.61
N TYR A 97 1.74 -19.68 -9.70
CA TYR A 97 1.90 -20.85 -8.84
C TYR A 97 0.83 -21.92 -9.05
N LYS A 98 -0.44 -21.52 -9.29
CA LYS A 98 -1.57 -22.44 -9.43
C LYS A 98 -1.88 -22.82 -10.89
N GLY A 99 -1.18 -22.26 -11.87
CA GLY A 99 -1.36 -22.55 -13.29
C GLY A 99 -2.65 -21.99 -13.90
N TRP A 100 -3.18 -20.88 -13.34
CA TRP A 100 -4.33 -20.21 -13.92
C TRP A 100 -3.98 -19.65 -15.30
N SER A 101 -4.93 -19.78 -16.23
CA SER A 101 -4.84 -19.07 -17.50
C SER A 101 -5.06 -17.57 -17.30
N ARG A 102 -4.56 -16.78 -18.25
CA ARG A 102 -4.83 -15.35 -18.33
C ARG A 102 -6.33 -15.04 -18.23
N GLN A 103 -7.16 -15.81 -18.92
CA GLN A 103 -8.60 -15.62 -18.92
C GLN A 103 -9.23 -15.85 -17.54
N GLN A 104 -8.83 -16.90 -16.82
CA GLN A 104 -9.30 -17.16 -15.45
C GLN A 104 -8.92 -16.00 -14.49
N ALA A 105 -7.72 -15.45 -14.62
CA ALA A 105 -7.30 -14.31 -13.84
C ALA A 105 -8.13 -13.04 -14.12
N ILE A 106 -8.44 -12.78 -15.41
CA ILE A 106 -9.30 -11.66 -15.83
C ILE A 106 -10.71 -11.82 -15.25
N GLU A 107 -11.32 -13.00 -15.38
CA GLU A 107 -12.66 -13.28 -14.87
C GLU A 107 -12.73 -13.10 -13.36
N TYR A 108 -11.80 -13.72 -12.63
CA TYR A 108 -11.72 -13.53 -11.17
C TYR A 108 -11.60 -12.07 -10.75
N PHE A 109 -10.77 -11.30 -11.47
CA PHE A 109 -10.59 -9.88 -11.17
C PHE A 109 -11.88 -9.10 -11.40
N LEU A 110 -12.56 -9.31 -12.53
CA LEU A 110 -13.82 -8.62 -12.86
C LEU A 110 -14.94 -8.95 -11.87
N ASP A 111 -14.97 -10.18 -11.37
CA ASP A 111 -16.00 -10.62 -10.41
C ASP A 111 -15.78 -10.04 -8.99
N ASN A 112 -14.56 -9.59 -8.68
CA ASN A 112 -14.18 -9.21 -7.32
C ASN A 112 -13.74 -7.75 -7.16
N ALA A 113 -13.59 -6.97 -8.23
CA ALA A 113 -13.16 -5.58 -8.14
C ALA A 113 -13.92 -4.66 -9.09
N ALA A 114 -14.23 -3.45 -8.63
CA ALA A 114 -14.92 -2.42 -9.40
C ALA A 114 -13.96 -1.70 -10.36
N LYS A 115 -13.46 -2.41 -11.37
CA LYS A 115 -12.57 -1.87 -12.42
C LYS A 115 -13.13 -2.14 -13.80
N THR A 116 -12.77 -1.29 -14.78
CA THR A 116 -13.19 -1.52 -16.16
C THR A 116 -12.52 -2.78 -16.73
N LYS A 117 -13.18 -3.43 -17.68
CA LYS A 117 -12.61 -4.61 -18.36
C LYS A 117 -11.24 -4.32 -18.98
N GLN A 118 -11.07 -3.12 -19.55
CA GLN A 118 -9.79 -2.76 -20.18
C GLN A 118 -8.69 -2.59 -19.15
N ASP A 119 -8.97 -1.96 -18.00
CA ASP A 119 -7.98 -1.82 -16.91
C ASP A 119 -7.55 -3.19 -16.38
N VAL A 120 -8.52 -4.09 -16.18
CA VAL A 120 -8.24 -5.46 -15.73
C VAL A 120 -7.34 -6.20 -16.72
N ILE A 121 -7.63 -6.10 -18.02
CA ILE A 121 -6.79 -6.71 -19.07
C ILE A 121 -5.36 -6.18 -18.99
N ASN A 122 -5.19 -4.87 -18.94
CA ASN A 122 -3.87 -4.22 -18.87
C ASN A 122 -3.10 -4.66 -17.62
N GLU A 123 -3.79 -4.74 -16.48
CA GLU A 123 -3.19 -5.15 -15.22
C GLU A 123 -2.78 -6.63 -15.23
N ILE A 124 -3.62 -7.52 -15.71
CA ILE A 124 -3.27 -8.96 -15.82
C ILE A 124 -2.06 -9.16 -16.74
N ASP A 125 -2.02 -8.46 -17.88
CA ASP A 125 -0.89 -8.53 -18.80
C ASP A 125 0.39 -7.99 -18.14
N ARG A 126 0.29 -6.95 -17.32
CA ARG A 126 1.41 -6.45 -16.52
C ARG A 126 1.89 -7.49 -15.51
N TYR A 127 0.98 -8.15 -14.77
CA TYR A 127 1.36 -9.15 -13.76
C TYR A 127 2.01 -10.39 -14.39
N ILE A 128 1.57 -10.81 -15.57
CA ILE A 128 2.21 -11.91 -16.33
C ILE A 128 3.68 -11.60 -16.59
N ASN A 129 3.99 -10.35 -16.94
CA ASN A 129 5.35 -9.93 -17.27
C ASN A 129 6.20 -9.56 -16.05
N TRP A 130 5.59 -9.41 -14.87
CA TRP A 130 6.29 -9.02 -13.65
C TRP A 130 5.81 -9.84 -12.43
N PRO A 131 6.16 -11.14 -12.37
CA PRO A 131 5.73 -12.04 -11.31
C PRO A 131 6.09 -11.54 -9.92
N GLY A 132 5.12 -11.59 -9.00
CA GLY A 132 5.31 -11.28 -7.59
C GLY A 132 5.27 -9.79 -7.22
N GLN A 133 5.48 -8.87 -8.18
CA GLN A 133 5.41 -7.43 -7.88
C GLN A 133 4.02 -7.02 -7.37
N ALA A 134 2.97 -7.58 -7.95
CA ALA A 134 1.60 -7.30 -7.57
C ALA A 134 1.27 -7.68 -6.11
N LEU A 135 1.99 -8.62 -5.51
CA LEU A 135 1.81 -9.05 -4.11
C LEU A 135 2.33 -8.03 -3.10
N ALA A 136 3.31 -7.24 -3.49
CA ALA A 136 4.07 -6.35 -2.61
C ALA A 136 3.18 -5.39 -1.80
N TYR A 137 2.19 -4.80 -2.45
CA TYR A 137 1.27 -3.80 -1.90
C TYR A 137 0.55 -4.32 -0.65
N LYS A 138 -0.26 -5.35 -0.82
CA LYS A 138 -1.13 -5.85 0.25
C LYS A 138 -0.35 -6.58 1.33
N ILE A 139 0.71 -7.32 0.97
CA ILE A 139 1.58 -7.99 1.95
C ILE A 139 2.27 -6.94 2.84
N GLY A 140 2.81 -5.88 2.25
CA GLY A 140 3.48 -4.83 3.01
C GLY A 140 2.53 -4.06 3.91
N GLU A 141 1.37 -3.65 3.37
CA GLU A 141 0.32 -2.97 4.14
C GLU A 141 -0.15 -3.80 5.35
N LEU A 142 -0.44 -5.08 5.12
CA LEU A 142 -0.90 -5.97 6.21
C LEU A 142 0.15 -6.08 7.32
N LYS A 143 1.44 -6.17 6.96
CA LYS A 143 2.52 -6.20 7.96
C LYS A 143 2.61 -4.88 8.73
N ILE A 144 2.53 -3.73 8.07
CA ILE A 144 2.59 -2.42 8.74
C ILE A 144 1.37 -2.25 9.67
N LYS A 145 0.17 -2.61 9.23
CA LYS A 145 -1.05 -2.58 10.07
C LYS A 145 -0.96 -3.53 11.26
N GLU A 146 -0.42 -4.74 11.07
CA GLU A 146 -0.17 -5.68 12.15
C GLU A 146 0.77 -5.07 13.21
N LEU A 147 1.89 -4.49 12.77
CA LEU A 147 2.85 -3.86 13.66
C LEU A 147 2.28 -2.64 14.39
N ARG A 148 1.44 -1.83 13.71
CA ARG A 148 0.70 -0.74 14.35
C ARG A 148 -0.21 -1.28 15.45
N ALA A 149 -1.03 -2.27 15.16
CA ALA A 149 -1.94 -2.86 16.15
C ALA A 149 -1.20 -3.48 17.35
N ILE A 150 -0.04 -4.12 17.12
CA ILE A 150 0.82 -4.62 18.20
C ILE A 150 1.34 -3.47 19.07
N SER A 151 1.79 -2.37 18.44
CA SER A 151 2.30 -1.19 19.14
C SER A 151 1.21 -0.52 19.99
N GLU A 152 0.02 -0.28 19.39
CA GLU A 152 -1.14 0.27 20.08
C GLU A 152 -1.53 -0.56 21.30
N ASN A 153 -1.57 -1.90 21.16
CA ASN A 153 -1.93 -2.80 22.24
C ASN A 153 -0.89 -2.82 23.39
N LYS A 154 0.40 -2.79 23.06
CA LYS A 154 1.46 -2.92 24.05
C LYS A 154 1.79 -1.62 24.76
N LEU A 155 1.69 -0.48 24.07
CA LEU A 155 2.01 0.83 24.61
C LEU A 155 0.78 1.52 25.21
N GLY A 156 -0.43 1.14 24.83
CA GLY A 156 -1.67 1.72 25.38
C GLY A 156 -1.67 3.25 25.25
N ASP A 157 -1.83 3.96 26.36
CA ASP A 157 -1.88 5.42 26.40
C ASP A 157 -0.55 6.11 26.02
N GLU A 158 0.56 5.37 26.03
CA GLU A 158 1.89 5.87 25.63
C GLU A 158 2.12 5.74 24.10
N PHE A 159 1.18 5.16 23.36
CA PHE A 159 1.32 5.05 21.90
C PHE A 159 1.18 6.40 21.21
N ASP A 160 2.21 6.80 20.46
CA ASP A 160 2.17 7.94 19.55
C ASP A 160 2.33 7.46 18.09
N ILE A 161 1.34 7.74 17.28
CA ILE A 161 1.33 7.35 15.86
C ILE A 161 2.46 8.01 15.05
N LYS A 162 2.92 9.20 15.46
CA LYS A 162 4.03 9.90 14.79
C LYS A 162 5.35 9.21 15.07
N GLU A 163 5.55 8.80 16.30
CA GLU A 163 6.72 8.00 16.69
C GLU A 163 6.71 6.63 16.00
N PHE A 164 5.55 5.98 15.95
CA PHE A 164 5.42 4.74 15.18
C PHE A 164 5.81 4.92 13.71
N HIS A 165 5.29 5.96 13.03
CA HIS A 165 5.65 6.24 11.64
C HIS A 165 7.14 6.59 11.48
N HIS A 166 7.71 7.33 12.44
CA HIS A 166 9.15 7.58 12.47
C HIS A 166 9.94 6.27 12.55
N GLU A 167 9.58 5.37 13.45
CA GLU A 167 10.25 4.07 13.59
C GLU A 167 10.10 3.18 12.34
N VAL A 168 8.96 3.24 11.64
CA VAL A 168 8.79 2.54 10.37
C VAL A 168 9.75 3.08 9.30
N LEU A 169 9.90 4.41 9.20
CA LEU A 169 10.60 5.06 8.07
C LEU A 169 12.10 5.32 8.32
N ARG A 170 12.54 5.44 9.59
CA ARG A 170 13.89 5.91 9.95
C ARG A 170 15.06 5.04 9.45
N HIS A 171 14.77 3.84 8.97
CA HIS A 171 15.78 2.95 8.43
C HIS A 171 15.75 2.88 6.89
N GLY A 172 14.93 3.71 6.23
CA GLY A 172 14.65 3.60 4.79
C GLY A 172 13.96 2.29 4.43
N GLY A 173 13.92 1.94 3.15
CA GLY A 173 13.35 0.67 2.70
C GLY A 173 14.13 -0.54 3.21
N ILE A 174 13.46 -1.43 3.98
CA ILE A 174 14.03 -2.64 4.59
C ILE A 174 13.13 -3.86 4.36
N PRO A 175 13.66 -5.09 4.47
CA PRO A 175 12.82 -6.29 4.48
C PRO A 175 11.79 -6.25 5.60
N LEU A 176 10.58 -6.77 5.36
CA LEU A 176 9.48 -6.70 6.34
C LEU A 176 9.80 -7.41 7.66
N TYR A 177 10.61 -8.49 7.64
CA TYR A 177 11.02 -9.15 8.87
C TYR A 177 11.99 -8.28 9.71
N VAL A 178 12.86 -7.49 9.06
CA VAL A 178 13.74 -6.53 9.75
C VAL A 178 12.91 -5.39 10.33
N LEU A 179 11.88 -4.92 9.60
CA LEU A 179 10.93 -3.94 10.12
C LEU A 179 10.26 -4.46 11.40
N GLU A 180 9.79 -5.70 11.39
CA GLU A 180 9.17 -6.33 12.56
C GLU A 180 10.12 -6.40 13.76
N GLU A 181 11.37 -6.82 13.54
CA GLU A 181 12.40 -6.84 14.60
C GLU A 181 12.64 -5.44 15.18
N ASN A 182 12.75 -4.42 14.33
CA ASN A 182 12.98 -3.04 14.75
C ASN A 182 11.81 -2.49 15.57
N ILE A 183 10.58 -2.66 15.11
CA ILE A 183 9.38 -2.19 15.83
C ILE A 183 9.23 -2.91 17.17
N ASN A 184 9.43 -4.23 17.22
CA ASN A 184 9.40 -4.96 18.49
C ASN A 184 10.49 -4.49 19.46
N SER A 185 11.68 -4.19 18.96
CA SER A 185 12.78 -3.62 19.78
C SER A 185 12.42 -2.24 20.32
N TRP A 186 11.85 -1.37 19.49
CA TRP A 186 11.38 -0.04 19.90
C TRP A 186 10.31 -0.14 20.99
N ILE A 187 9.28 -0.97 20.80
CA ILE A 187 8.22 -1.20 21.80
C ILE A 187 8.84 -1.60 23.16
N ASN A 188 9.79 -2.56 23.14
CA ASN A 188 10.42 -3.04 24.37
C ASN A 188 11.23 -1.93 25.08
N GLN A 189 11.78 -0.96 24.35
CA GLN A 189 12.50 0.19 24.91
C GLN A 189 11.54 1.20 25.53
N GLN A 190 10.30 1.32 25.06
CA GLN A 190 9.31 2.23 25.63
C GLN A 190 8.69 1.70 26.94
N ILE A 191 8.60 0.36 27.09
CA ILE A 191 7.98 -0.28 28.26
C ILE A 191 8.95 -0.39 29.47
N ASN A 192 10.28 -0.37 29.21
CA ASN A 192 11.31 -0.50 30.26
C ASN A 192 11.82 0.85 30.74
#